data_bd2b8775a8d0b2d59ddaca0c979a8138
#
_entry.id   bd2b8775a8d0b2d59ddaca0c979a8138
#
_cell.length_a   1.000
_cell.length_b   1.000
_cell.length_c   1.000
_cell.angle_alpha   90.00
_cell.angle_beta   90.00
_cell.angle_gamma   90.00
#
_symmetry.space_group_name_H-M   'P 1'
#
loop_
_entity.id
_entity.type
_entity.pdbx_description
1 polymer ?
#
loop_
_entity_poly.entity_id
_entity_poly.type
_entity_poly.pdbx_seq_one_letter_code
_entity_poly.pdbx_strand_id
1 'polypeptide(L)'
;MDLPIFFNTQFVEYYLFRHAMKLCSNKKDYTYPTKQMLDNQVTKEAPNQPDFYIRRQESLILFECKAFKLNGGLKDKADVQNFFRELKLKLYEATENIDKTRKNKNKPEPVGVTQLVSEIEKIEDYDFPFDKMIPEKVEYYPIIVLEDSRFVQPGLISIVNRWSKKLLAEKIGTTAYYPIIITSIDVLYFYRDTFRKIGFPEIINKFLQSNARLNDNKVDWEISPMADFNTFVKNKYRRSMEKGKHLPYDKNFLSNIGICVGLVDGRKRQA
;
A
#
# COMPACT_ATOMS: atom_id res chain seq x y z
N MET A 1 -7.85 2.52 -25.35
CA MET A 1 -7.39 2.35 -23.94
C MET A 1 -7.27 0.85 -23.69
N ASP A 2 -6.11 0.39 -23.25
CA ASP A 2 -5.90 -1.02 -22.93
C ASP A 2 -6.70 -1.40 -21.68
N LEU A 3 -7.70 -2.27 -21.81
CA LEU A 3 -8.63 -2.63 -20.75
C LEU A 3 -7.94 -3.17 -19.49
N PRO A 4 -6.90 -4.02 -19.57
CA PRO A 4 -6.15 -4.46 -18.40
C PRO A 4 -5.43 -3.34 -17.66
N ILE A 5 -4.82 -2.39 -18.36
CA ILE A 5 -4.14 -1.22 -17.75
C ILE A 5 -5.17 -0.34 -17.06
N PHE A 6 -6.28 -0.06 -17.74
CA PHE A 6 -7.37 0.71 -17.16
C PHE A 6 -7.93 0.06 -15.89
N PHE A 7 -8.18 -1.27 -15.93
CA PHE A 7 -8.70 -1.99 -14.78
C PHE A 7 -7.74 -1.93 -13.59
N ASN A 8 -6.46 -2.20 -13.80
CA ASN A 8 -5.48 -2.21 -12.72
C ASN A 8 -5.31 -0.83 -12.09
N THR A 9 -5.09 0.20 -12.90
CA THR A 9 -4.82 1.56 -12.38
C THR A 9 -6.08 2.26 -11.88
N GLN A 10 -7.13 2.30 -12.69
CA GLN A 10 -8.31 3.10 -12.33
C GLN A 10 -9.25 2.39 -11.36
N PHE A 11 -9.46 1.08 -11.57
CA PHE A 11 -10.38 0.36 -10.71
C PHE A 11 -9.71 -0.15 -9.44
N VAL A 12 -8.57 -0.84 -9.55
CA VAL A 12 -7.95 -1.47 -8.39
C VAL A 12 -7.20 -0.47 -7.52
N GLU A 13 -6.19 0.21 -8.08
CA GLU A 13 -5.32 1.09 -7.28
C GLU A 13 -6.08 2.34 -6.86
N TYR A 14 -6.86 2.92 -7.75
CA TYR A 14 -7.52 4.18 -7.45
C TYR A 14 -8.84 4.00 -6.69
N TYR A 15 -9.74 3.12 -7.18
CA TYR A 15 -11.09 3.02 -6.60
C TYR A 15 -11.15 2.00 -5.45
N LEU A 16 -10.81 0.74 -5.72
CA LEU A 16 -11.01 -0.36 -4.77
C LEU A 16 -10.14 -0.20 -3.53
N PHE A 17 -8.85 0.10 -3.72
CA PHE A 17 -7.91 0.30 -2.63
C PHE A 17 -8.30 1.50 -1.76
N ARG A 18 -8.56 2.67 -2.36
CA ARG A 18 -8.97 3.86 -1.60
C ARG A 18 -10.27 3.66 -0.84
N HIS A 19 -11.22 2.92 -1.40
CA HIS A 19 -12.44 2.55 -0.69
C HIS A 19 -12.14 1.66 0.53
N ALA A 20 -11.28 0.64 0.38
CA ALA A 20 -10.85 -0.19 1.50
C ALA A 20 -10.21 0.65 2.60
N MET A 21 -9.31 1.57 2.23
CA MET A 21 -8.62 2.45 3.17
C MET A 21 -9.55 3.41 3.89
N LYS A 22 -10.57 3.95 3.21
CA LYS A 22 -11.63 4.75 3.83
C LYS A 22 -12.36 3.96 4.93
N LEU A 23 -12.62 2.68 4.70
CA LEU A 23 -13.27 1.81 5.69
C LEU A 23 -12.36 1.46 6.87
N CYS A 24 -11.05 1.34 6.63
CA CYS A 24 -10.05 1.04 7.66
C CYS A 24 -9.68 2.25 8.53
N SER A 25 -9.88 3.48 8.04
CA SER A 25 -9.45 4.69 8.72
C SER A 25 -10.44 5.12 9.81
N ASN A 26 -9.90 5.61 10.95
CA ASN A 26 -10.69 6.17 12.03
C ASN A 26 -11.08 7.63 11.71
N LYS A 27 -12.15 8.13 12.35
CA LYS A 27 -12.56 9.55 12.23
C LYS A 27 -11.52 10.53 12.77
N LYS A 28 -10.66 10.07 13.70
CA LYS A 28 -9.61 10.88 14.32
C LYS A 28 -8.31 10.90 13.51
N ASP A 29 -8.18 10.03 12.49
CA ASP A 29 -7.01 9.99 11.64
C ASP A 29 -7.04 11.16 10.66
N TYR A 30 -5.89 11.80 10.45
CA TYR A 30 -5.69 12.57 9.23
C TYR A 30 -5.39 11.61 8.09
N THR A 31 -6.02 11.78 6.94
CA THR A 31 -5.80 10.92 5.76
C THR A 31 -5.56 11.76 4.52
N TYR A 32 -4.71 11.25 3.62
CA TYR A 32 -4.62 11.76 2.27
C TYR A 32 -4.69 10.58 1.28
N PRO A 33 -5.55 10.59 0.28
CA PRO A 33 -6.59 11.59 0.03
C PRO A 33 -7.52 11.82 1.22
N THR A 34 -7.98 13.07 1.41
CA THR A 34 -8.91 13.38 2.49
C THR A 34 -10.25 12.67 2.30
N LYS A 35 -11.01 12.47 3.38
CA LYS A 35 -12.35 11.87 3.28
C LYS A 35 -13.26 12.63 2.31
N GLN A 36 -13.18 13.96 2.30
CA GLN A 36 -13.95 14.79 1.38
C GLN A 36 -13.52 14.55 -0.09
N MET A 37 -12.23 14.40 -0.36
CA MET A 37 -11.74 14.05 -1.70
C MET A 37 -12.24 12.68 -2.14
N LEU A 38 -12.24 11.70 -1.23
CA LEU A 38 -12.74 10.35 -1.50
C LEU A 38 -14.25 10.33 -1.75
N ASP A 39 -15.02 11.12 -0.96
CA ASP A 39 -16.47 11.24 -1.12
C ASP A 39 -16.86 11.94 -2.43
N ASN A 40 -16.09 12.95 -2.83
CA ASN A 40 -16.32 13.71 -4.06
C ASN A 40 -15.70 13.03 -5.30
N GLN A 41 -15.10 11.84 -5.16
CA GLN A 41 -14.44 11.11 -6.24
C GLN A 41 -13.46 12.01 -7.04
N VAL A 42 -12.68 12.81 -6.32
CA VAL A 42 -11.66 13.67 -6.95
C VAL A 42 -10.63 12.78 -7.62
N THR A 43 -10.63 12.77 -8.94
CA THR A 43 -9.79 11.91 -9.78
C THR A 43 -8.46 12.53 -10.17
N LYS A 44 -8.28 13.84 -9.94
CA LYS A 44 -7.01 14.49 -10.26
C LYS A 44 -5.95 14.13 -9.22
N GLU A 45 -4.98 13.37 -9.66
CA GLU A 45 -3.78 13.08 -8.87
C GLU A 45 -2.87 14.31 -8.91
N ALA A 46 -2.39 14.70 -7.72
CA ALA A 46 -1.27 15.60 -7.64
C ALA A 46 0.01 14.85 -8.04
N PRO A 47 0.96 15.48 -8.72
CA PRO A 47 2.24 14.81 -8.99
C PRO A 47 2.89 14.32 -7.70
N ASN A 48 3.40 13.09 -7.71
CA ASN A 48 4.13 12.48 -6.58
C ASN A 48 3.34 12.37 -5.27
N GLN A 49 2.03 12.18 -5.32
CA GLN A 49 1.23 11.88 -4.13
C GLN A 49 1.35 10.41 -3.75
N PRO A 50 1.28 10.07 -2.44
CA PRO A 50 1.14 8.70 -2.00
C PRO A 50 -0.21 8.12 -2.44
N ASP A 51 -0.29 6.82 -2.71
CA ASP A 51 -1.57 6.17 -3.02
C ASP A 51 -2.55 6.32 -1.87
N PHE A 52 -2.04 6.18 -0.64
CA PHE A 52 -2.76 6.56 0.58
C PHE A 52 -1.79 6.87 1.72
N TYR A 53 -2.20 7.79 2.59
CA TYR A 53 -1.43 8.22 3.76
C TYR A 53 -2.36 8.37 4.97
N ILE A 54 -1.89 7.93 6.13
CA ILE A 54 -2.58 8.12 7.41
C ILE A 54 -1.59 8.69 8.42
N ARG A 55 -1.96 9.79 9.09
CA ARG A 55 -1.29 10.23 10.31
C ARG A 55 -2.18 9.98 11.52
N ARG A 56 -1.63 9.27 12.49
CA ARG A 56 -2.25 9.03 13.79
C ARG A 56 -1.25 9.38 14.87
N GLN A 57 -1.42 10.56 15.51
CA GLN A 57 -0.44 11.10 16.45
C GLN A 57 0.96 11.19 15.80
N GLU A 58 1.95 10.51 16.36
CA GLU A 58 3.34 10.46 15.85
C GLU A 58 3.56 9.36 14.79
N SER A 59 2.55 8.52 14.52
CA SER A 59 2.67 7.45 13.54
C SER A 59 2.24 7.91 12.17
N LEU A 60 3.13 7.78 11.18
CA LEU A 60 2.89 8.04 9.77
C LEU A 60 2.84 6.72 9.00
N ILE A 61 1.68 6.40 8.47
CA ILE A 61 1.46 5.16 7.72
C ILE A 61 1.35 5.51 6.24
N LEU A 62 2.32 5.05 5.45
CA LEU A 62 2.39 5.26 4.01
C LEU A 62 2.01 3.99 3.29
N PHE A 63 1.16 4.11 2.30
CA PHE A 63 0.66 2.98 1.54
C PHE A 63 0.97 3.15 0.07
N GLU A 64 1.48 2.09 -0.50
CA GLU A 64 1.66 1.92 -1.93
C GLU A 64 0.85 0.73 -2.40
N CYS A 65 -0.10 0.92 -3.30
CA CYS A 65 -0.93 -0.13 -3.87
C CYS A 65 -0.33 -0.62 -5.19
N LYS A 66 -0.23 -1.93 -5.34
CA LYS A 66 0.29 -2.55 -6.58
C LYS A 66 -0.66 -3.60 -7.12
N ALA A 67 -1.20 -3.30 -8.30
CA ALA A 67 -1.98 -4.21 -9.10
C ALA A 67 -1.14 -4.67 -10.31
N PHE A 68 -0.51 -5.84 -10.20
CA PHE A 68 0.31 -6.37 -11.28
C PHE A 68 0.01 -7.84 -11.55
N LYS A 69 0.25 -8.24 -12.79
CA LYS A 69 0.21 -9.64 -13.20
C LYS A 69 1.63 -10.11 -13.46
N LEU A 70 1.95 -11.29 -12.95
CA LEU A 70 3.17 -12.00 -13.34
C LEU A 70 2.91 -12.75 -14.64
N ASN A 71 3.94 -12.87 -15.48
CA ASN A 71 3.84 -13.59 -16.74
C ASN A 71 3.37 -15.03 -16.54
N GLY A 72 2.36 -15.46 -17.27
CA GLY A 72 1.75 -16.78 -17.14
C GLY A 72 2.75 -17.94 -17.34
N GLY A 73 3.72 -17.77 -18.22
CA GLY A 73 4.75 -18.79 -18.47
C GLY A 73 5.68 -19.08 -17.29
N LEU A 74 5.73 -18.19 -16.28
CA LEU A 74 6.49 -18.44 -15.03
C LEU A 74 5.75 -19.42 -14.10
N LYS A 75 4.42 -19.47 -14.17
CA LYS A 75 3.61 -20.37 -13.36
C LYS A 75 3.78 -21.82 -13.80
N ASP A 76 3.95 -22.03 -15.11
CA ASP A 76 3.99 -23.38 -15.69
C ASP A 76 5.35 -24.06 -15.60
N LYS A 77 6.43 -23.27 -15.42
CA LYS A 77 7.83 -23.78 -15.45
C LYS A 77 8.47 -23.90 -14.07
N ALA A 78 7.79 -23.54 -13.00
CA ALA A 78 8.34 -23.49 -11.64
C ALA A 78 9.71 -22.75 -11.56
N ASP A 79 9.90 -21.76 -12.42
CA ASP A 79 11.13 -20.98 -12.53
C ASP A 79 11.19 -19.94 -11.41
N VAL A 80 11.66 -20.40 -10.25
CA VAL A 80 11.74 -19.61 -9.02
C VAL A 80 12.65 -18.39 -9.20
N GLN A 81 13.72 -18.49 -9.97
CA GLN A 81 14.66 -17.37 -10.18
C GLN A 81 14.02 -16.26 -11.00
N ASN A 82 13.36 -16.60 -12.09
CA ASN A 82 12.64 -15.61 -12.90
C ASN A 82 11.43 -15.03 -12.14
N PHE A 83 10.75 -15.83 -11.32
CA PHE A 83 9.69 -15.34 -10.45
C PHE A 83 10.18 -14.25 -9.51
N PHE A 84 11.27 -14.49 -8.77
CA PHE A 84 11.86 -13.50 -7.87
C PHE A 84 12.41 -12.28 -8.61
N ARG A 85 12.98 -12.47 -9.80
CA ARG A 85 13.44 -11.36 -10.62
C ARG A 85 12.27 -10.45 -11.04
N GLU A 86 11.18 -11.01 -11.55
CA GLU A 86 9.99 -10.20 -11.90
C GLU A 86 9.37 -9.54 -10.68
N LEU A 87 9.29 -10.24 -9.57
CA LEU A 87 8.78 -9.68 -8.34
C LEU A 87 9.63 -8.49 -7.87
N LYS A 88 10.95 -8.60 -7.96
CA LYS A 88 11.88 -7.54 -7.62
C LYS A 88 11.71 -6.32 -8.53
N LEU A 89 11.55 -6.53 -9.84
CA LEU A 89 11.25 -5.46 -10.81
C LEU A 89 9.93 -4.74 -10.50
N LYS A 90 8.92 -5.44 -9.98
CA LYS A 90 7.61 -4.88 -9.69
C LYS A 90 7.50 -4.18 -8.33
N LEU A 91 8.29 -4.63 -7.35
CA LEU A 91 8.19 -4.16 -5.98
C LEU A 91 9.36 -3.28 -5.52
N TYR A 92 10.52 -3.39 -6.17
CA TYR A 92 11.75 -2.75 -5.66
C TYR A 92 12.55 -1.99 -6.72
N GLU A 93 12.77 -2.56 -7.89
CA GLU A 93 13.61 -1.92 -8.89
C GLU A 93 12.83 -0.87 -9.67
N ALA A 94 13.40 0.32 -9.77
CA ALA A 94 12.88 1.33 -10.67
C ALA A 94 13.00 0.82 -12.11
N THR A 95 11.90 0.80 -12.84
CA THR A 95 11.89 0.40 -14.24
C THR A 95 12.23 1.60 -15.13
N GLU A 96 13.17 1.44 -16.05
CA GLU A 96 13.32 2.42 -17.11
C GLU A 96 12.03 2.48 -17.93
N ASN A 97 11.45 3.66 -18.01
CA ASN A 97 10.23 3.86 -18.78
C ASN A 97 10.53 3.67 -20.27
N ILE A 98 10.20 2.50 -20.81
CA ILE A 98 10.37 2.17 -22.23
C ILE A 98 9.33 2.91 -23.10
N ASP A 99 8.51 3.75 -22.51
CA ASP A 99 7.54 4.55 -23.28
C ASP A 99 8.26 5.58 -24.12
N LYS A 100 8.47 5.22 -25.40
CA LYS A 100 9.18 6.00 -26.42
C LYS A 100 8.53 7.37 -26.72
N THR A 101 7.36 7.67 -26.14
CA THR A 101 6.59 8.88 -26.41
C THR A 101 6.86 10.01 -25.45
N ARG A 102 7.47 9.78 -24.28
CA ARG A 102 7.80 10.83 -23.30
C ARG A 102 9.21 11.41 -23.50
N LYS A 103 9.31 12.74 -23.53
CA LYS A 103 10.56 13.48 -23.78
C LYS A 103 11.65 13.35 -22.71
N ASN A 104 11.35 12.80 -21.52
CA ASN A 104 12.31 12.58 -20.42
C ASN A 104 12.62 11.10 -20.25
N LYS A 105 13.42 10.55 -21.14
CA LYS A 105 13.68 9.11 -21.31
C LYS A 105 14.64 8.47 -20.30
N ASN A 106 15.27 9.20 -19.37
CA ASN A 106 16.46 8.71 -18.67
C ASN A 106 16.37 8.67 -17.14
N LYS A 107 15.20 8.88 -16.53
CA LYS A 107 15.05 8.64 -15.09
C LYS A 107 14.14 7.44 -14.86
N PRO A 108 14.65 6.38 -14.19
CA PRO A 108 13.81 5.27 -13.79
C PRO A 108 12.70 5.79 -12.85
N GLU A 109 11.46 5.40 -13.11
CA GLU A 109 10.36 5.75 -12.21
C GLU A 109 10.40 4.86 -10.96
N PRO A 110 10.31 5.44 -9.75
CA PRO A 110 10.28 4.67 -8.52
C PRO A 110 9.05 3.76 -8.49
N VAL A 111 9.22 2.56 -7.96
CA VAL A 111 8.13 1.57 -7.83
C VAL A 111 8.13 0.95 -6.44
N GLY A 112 6.95 0.72 -5.89
CA GLY A 112 6.78 0.02 -4.62
C GLY A 112 7.68 0.56 -3.51
N VAL A 113 8.72 -0.19 -3.15
CA VAL A 113 9.66 0.18 -2.09
C VAL A 113 10.35 1.52 -2.34
N THR A 114 10.87 1.73 -3.55
CA THR A 114 11.59 2.98 -3.87
C THR A 114 10.66 4.19 -3.85
N GLN A 115 9.38 3.99 -4.14
CA GLN A 115 8.35 5.02 -4.05
C GLN A 115 8.07 5.38 -2.57
N LEU A 116 7.83 4.38 -1.71
CA LEU A 116 7.66 4.60 -0.27
C LEU A 116 8.87 5.29 0.37
N VAL A 117 10.09 4.87 0.01
CA VAL A 117 11.31 5.51 0.52
C VAL A 117 11.41 6.96 0.06
N SER A 118 11.11 7.25 -1.20
CA SER A 118 11.09 8.63 -1.71
C SER A 118 10.06 9.52 -1.01
N GLU A 119 8.92 8.96 -0.62
CA GLU A 119 7.91 9.70 0.16
C GLU A 119 8.39 10.00 1.56
N ILE A 120 9.06 9.06 2.24
CA ILE A 120 9.66 9.29 3.55
C ILE A 120 10.76 10.38 3.45
N GLU A 121 11.64 10.32 2.43
CA GLU A 121 12.63 11.38 2.20
C GLU A 121 11.98 12.76 2.10
N LYS A 122 10.91 12.90 1.31
CA LYS A 122 10.20 14.19 1.18
C LYS A 122 9.62 14.67 2.49
N ILE A 123 9.13 13.75 3.35
CA ILE A 123 8.63 14.12 4.68
C ILE A 123 9.79 14.63 5.55
N GLU A 124 10.92 13.94 5.55
CA GLU A 124 12.11 14.35 6.32
C GLU A 124 12.69 15.68 5.82
N ASP A 125 12.63 15.92 4.51
CA ASP A 125 13.09 17.16 3.88
C ASP A 125 12.06 18.30 3.98
N TYR A 126 10.93 18.10 4.68
CA TYR A 126 9.82 19.06 4.77
C TYR A 126 9.19 19.42 3.42
N ASP A 127 9.36 18.59 2.40
CA ASP A 127 8.79 18.72 1.04
C ASP A 127 7.58 17.79 0.83
N PHE A 128 6.70 17.71 1.82
CA PHE A 128 5.49 16.90 1.75
C PHE A 128 4.23 17.76 1.82
N PRO A 129 3.70 18.21 0.68
CA PRO A 129 2.63 19.21 0.63
C PRO A 129 1.28 18.70 1.12
N PHE A 130 1.12 17.39 1.31
CA PHE A 130 -0.16 16.74 1.60
C PHE A 130 -0.54 16.76 3.08
N ASP A 131 0.43 16.99 3.98
CA ASP A 131 0.18 17.16 5.41
C ASP A 131 1.14 18.22 5.99
N LYS A 132 0.59 19.34 6.43
CA LYS A 132 1.36 20.47 7.01
C LYS A 132 1.50 20.38 8.52
N MET A 133 0.92 19.36 9.14
CA MET A 133 0.84 19.21 10.60
C MET A 133 1.63 17.99 11.09
N ILE A 134 2.65 17.58 10.34
CA ILE A 134 3.50 16.44 10.72
C ILE A 134 4.31 16.83 11.97
N PRO A 135 4.30 16.01 13.04
CA PRO A 135 5.12 16.24 14.23
C PRO A 135 6.62 16.16 13.92
N GLU A 136 7.46 16.81 14.73
CA GLU A 136 8.93 16.74 14.60
C GLU A 136 9.49 15.34 14.84
N LYS A 137 8.83 14.57 15.73
CA LYS A 137 9.21 13.18 16.00
C LYS A 137 8.11 12.27 15.47
N VAL A 138 8.47 11.44 14.53
CA VAL A 138 7.54 10.52 13.88
C VAL A 138 8.12 9.12 13.75
N GLU A 139 7.24 8.15 13.64
CA GLU A 139 7.54 6.76 13.35
C GLU A 139 6.89 6.39 12.01
N TYR A 140 7.67 5.86 11.08
CA TYR A 140 7.20 5.49 9.75
C TYR A 140 6.78 4.02 9.68
N TYR A 141 5.58 3.78 9.17
CA TYR A 141 5.00 2.46 8.92
C TYR A 141 4.75 2.30 7.41
N PRO A 142 5.75 1.89 6.63
CA PRO A 142 5.60 1.69 5.19
C PRO A 142 4.86 0.39 4.90
N ILE A 143 3.86 0.44 4.03
CA ILE A 143 2.99 -0.70 3.69
C ILE A 143 2.83 -0.80 2.17
N ILE A 144 3.12 -1.98 1.62
CA ILE A 144 2.75 -2.32 0.25
C ILE A 144 1.47 -3.16 0.28
N VAL A 145 0.49 -2.73 -0.49
CA VAL A 145 -0.80 -3.43 -0.62
C VAL A 145 -0.89 -4.06 -2.00
N LEU A 146 -0.99 -5.38 -2.05
CA LEU A 146 -1.15 -6.11 -3.30
C LEU A 146 -2.63 -6.37 -3.60
N GLU A 147 -3.02 -6.26 -4.86
CA GLU A 147 -4.36 -6.64 -5.31
C GLU A 147 -4.62 -8.12 -5.06
N ASP A 148 -3.72 -8.95 -5.53
CA ASP A 148 -3.87 -10.40 -5.50
C ASP A 148 -3.18 -11.00 -4.27
N SER A 149 -3.99 -11.48 -3.32
CA SER A 149 -3.50 -12.11 -2.08
C SER A 149 -2.64 -13.35 -2.32
N ARG A 150 -2.71 -13.97 -3.50
CA ARG A 150 -1.85 -15.11 -3.86
C ARG A 150 -0.38 -14.74 -3.96
N PHE A 151 -0.07 -13.45 -4.14
CA PHE A 151 1.32 -12.96 -4.12
C PHE A 151 1.82 -12.64 -2.72
N VAL A 152 0.94 -12.51 -1.73
CA VAL A 152 1.34 -12.34 -0.33
C VAL A 152 1.65 -13.72 0.27
N GLN A 153 2.87 -14.18 0.01
CA GLN A 153 3.34 -15.49 0.46
C GLN A 153 4.23 -15.38 1.70
N PRO A 154 4.28 -16.42 2.54
CA PRO A 154 5.24 -16.48 3.63
C PRO A 154 6.66 -16.17 3.15
N GLY A 155 7.36 -15.31 3.88
CA GLY A 155 8.73 -14.90 3.57
C GLY A 155 8.86 -13.70 2.63
N LEU A 156 7.81 -13.29 1.90
CA LEU A 156 7.90 -12.13 1.02
C LEU A 156 8.31 -10.86 1.77
N ILE A 157 7.75 -10.63 2.97
CA ILE A 157 8.11 -9.49 3.83
C ILE A 157 9.61 -9.53 4.15
N SER A 158 10.15 -10.69 4.54
CA SER A 158 11.57 -10.86 4.83
C SER A 158 12.46 -10.54 3.63
N ILE A 159 12.08 -11.02 2.45
CA ILE A 159 12.82 -10.81 1.19
C ILE A 159 12.82 -9.34 0.81
N VAL A 160 11.67 -8.68 0.81
CA VAL A 160 11.54 -7.26 0.44
C VAL A 160 12.32 -6.38 1.41
N ASN A 161 12.24 -6.63 2.71
CA ASN A 161 13.01 -5.87 3.69
C ASN A 161 14.53 -6.09 3.55
N ARG A 162 14.97 -7.28 3.15
CA ARG A 162 16.38 -7.53 2.84
C ARG A 162 16.85 -6.73 1.62
N TRP A 163 16.02 -6.62 0.58
CA TRP A 163 16.36 -5.79 -0.59
C TRP A 163 16.42 -4.32 -0.23
N SER A 164 15.48 -3.84 0.59
CA SER A 164 15.34 -2.42 0.93
C SER A 164 16.30 -1.93 2.00
N LYS A 165 16.91 -2.82 2.78
CA LYS A 165 17.77 -2.47 3.93
C LYS A 165 18.85 -1.43 3.60
N LYS A 166 19.59 -1.64 2.51
CA LYS A 166 20.64 -0.71 2.08
C LYS A 166 20.06 0.63 1.66
N LEU A 167 19.00 0.63 0.87
CA LEU A 167 18.33 1.84 0.40
C LEU A 167 17.77 2.66 1.55
N LEU A 168 17.10 2.02 2.50
CA LEU A 168 16.56 2.68 3.69
C LEU A 168 17.67 3.31 4.55
N ALA A 169 18.77 2.57 4.77
CA ALA A 169 19.91 3.08 5.54
C ALA A 169 20.58 4.30 4.86
N GLU A 170 20.70 4.29 3.53
CA GLU A 170 21.31 5.38 2.77
C GLU A 170 20.41 6.62 2.70
N LYS A 171 19.09 6.43 2.61
CA LYS A 171 18.14 7.49 2.31
C LYS A 171 17.50 8.10 3.55
N ILE A 172 17.18 7.29 4.55
CA ILE A 172 16.43 7.72 5.75
C ILE A 172 17.37 7.89 6.95
N GLY A 173 18.57 7.31 6.89
CA GLY A 173 19.59 7.47 7.93
C GLY A 173 19.16 6.89 9.27
N THR A 174 19.17 7.73 10.33
CA THR A 174 18.85 7.33 11.71
C THR A 174 17.39 7.49 12.11
N THR A 175 16.55 7.91 11.19
CA THR A 175 15.12 8.10 11.45
C THR A 175 14.45 6.76 11.80
N ALA A 176 13.57 6.79 12.79
CA ALA A 176 12.85 5.58 13.22
C ALA A 176 11.84 5.13 12.17
N TYR A 177 12.09 4.01 11.54
CA TYR A 177 11.15 3.38 10.63
C TYR A 177 10.91 1.91 11.00
N TYR A 178 9.71 1.45 10.72
CA TYR A 178 9.35 0.03 10.85
C TYR A 178 9.61 -0.72 9.54
N PRO A 179 9.76 -2.06 9.61
CA PRO A 179 9.88 -2.87 8.40
C PRO A 179 8.72 -2.64 7.45
N ILE A 180 9.00 -2.74 6.16
CA ILE A 180 7.96 -2.69 5.12
C ILE A 180 7.04 -3.89 5.30
N ILE A 181 5.78 -3.63 5.54
CA ILE A 181 4.73 -4.64 5.63
C ILE A 181 4.10 -4.86 4.26
N ILE A 182 3.82 -6.12 3.94
CA ILE A 182 3.10 -6.48 2.72
C ILE A 182 1.77 -7.12 3.12
N THR A 183 0.70 -6.59 2.57
CA THR A 183 -0.66 -7.09 2.79
C THR A 183 -1.45 -7.10 1.47
N SER A 184 -2.71 -7.50 1.51
CA SER A 184 -3.59 -7.50 0.35
C SER A 184 -4.89 -6.73 0.59
N ILE A 185 -5.51 -6.27 -0.48
CA ILE A 185 -6.76 -5.49 -0.41
C ILE A 185 -7.87 -6.29 0.28
N ASP A 186 -7.97 -7.58 0.04
CA ASP A 186 -8.98 -8.44 0.66
C ASP A 186 -8.84 -8.49 2.20
N VAL A 187 -7.61 -8.56 2.73
CA VAL A 187 -7.39 -8.51 4.18
C VAL A 187 -7.84 -7.16 4.76
N LEU A 188 -7.55 -6.06 4.08
CA LEU A 188 -8.05 -4.73 4.48
C LEU A 188 -9.57 -4.70 4.52
N TYR A 189 -10.23 -5.25 3.51
CA TYR A 189 -11.68 -5.32 3.44
C TYR A 189 -12.30 -6.19 4.54
N PHE A 190 -11.82 -7.40 4.69
CA PHE A 190 -12.39 -8.35 5.65
C PHE A 190 -12.16 -7.95 7.11
N TYR A 191 -11.06 -7.26 7.39
CA TYR A 191 -10.69 -6.83 8.75
C TYR A 191 -10.77 -5.32 8.96
N ARG A 192 -11.50 -4.58 8.09
CA ARG A 192 -11.63 -3.12 8.13
C ARG A 192 -12.00 -2.55 9.50
N ASP A 193 -12.94 -3.20 10.21
CA ASP A 193 -13.34 -2.75 11.54
C ASP A 193 -12.24 -2.95 12.58
N THR A 194 -11.43 -3.98 12.43
CA THR A 194 -10.25 -4.22 13.25
C THR A 194 -9.21 -3.12 13.03
N PHE A 195 -8.86 -2.84 11.78
CA PHE A 195 -7.93 -1.76 11.44
C PHE A 195 -8.46 -0.39 11.91
N ARG A 196 -9.73 -0.12 11.71
CA ARG A 196 -10.35 1.13 12.15
C ARG A 196 -10.33 1.30 13.66
N LYS A 197 -10.63 0.27 14.44
CA LYS A 197 -10.73 0.31 15.91
C LYS A 197 -9.36 0.30 16.57
N ILE A 198 -8.51 -0.63 16.19
CA ILE A 198 -7.18 -0.85 16.81
C ILE A 198 -6.16 0.11 16.19
N GLY A 199 -6.09 0.18 14.86
CA GLY A 199 -5.14 0.97 14.11
C GLY A 199 -3.99 0.13 13.55
N PHE A 200 -3.45 0.60 12.44
CA PHE A 200 -2.33 -0.06 11.76
C PHE A 200 -1.08 -0.19 12.64
N PRO A 201 -0.62 0.87 13.34
CA PRO A 201 0.58 0.77 14.17
C PRO A 201 0.51 -0.32 15.22
N GLU A 202 -0.59 -0.40 15.94
CA GLU A 202 -0.78 -1.41 17.00
C GLU A 202 -0.82 -2.84 16.45
N ILE A 203 -1.46 -3.05 15.28
CA ILE A 203 -1.54 -4.36 14.63
C ILE A 203 -0.15 -4.76 14.11
N ILE A 204 0.58 -3.83 13.50
CA ILE A 204 1.94 -4.06 13.00
C ILE A 204 2.88 -4.37 14.16
N ASN A 205 2.84 -3.60 15.23
CA ASN A 205 3.68 -3.84 16.41
C ASN A 205 3.46 -5.24 16.99
N LYS A 206 2.20 -5.69 17.10
CA LYS A 206 1.88 -7.06 17.52
C LYS A 206 2.39 -8.12 16.55
N PHE A 207 2.35 -7.85 15.26
CA PHE A 207 2.93 -8.74 14.26
C PHE A 207 4.45 -8.85 14.43
N LEU A 208 5.14 -7.72 14.56
CA LEU A 208 6.59 -7.66 14.69
C LEU A 208 7.08 -8.32 16.00
N GLN A 209 6.37 -8.13 17.12
CA GLN A 209 6.68 -8.82 18.38
C GLN A 209 6.75 -10.33 18.24
N SER A 210 5.98 -10.92 17.32
CA SER A 210 5.93 -12.38 17.11
C SER A 210 6.80 -12.85 15.95
N ASN A 211 7.20 -11.98 15.04
CA ASN A 211 7.79 -12.34 13.74
C ASN A 211 9.08 -11.60 13.41
N ALA A 212 9.56 -10.75 14.29
CA ALA A 212 10.77 -9.97 14.03
C ALA A 212 11.61 -9.81 15.29
N ARG A 213 12.91 -9.61 15.11
CA ARG A 213 13.86 -9.19 16.16
C ARG A 213 14.45 -7.86 15.74
N LEU A 214 14.52 -6.95 16.70
CA LEU A 214 15.26 -5.70 16.52
C LEU A 214 16.68 -5.94 17.02
N ASN A 215 17.65 -5.80 16.16
CA ASN A 215 19.05 -5.83 16.53
C ASN A 215 19.44 -4.51 17.24
N ASP A 216 20.55 -4.49 17.98
CA ASP A 216 20.97 -3.40 18.89
C ASP A 216 21.07 -2.00 18.24
N ASN A 217 21.06 -1.91 16.93
CA ASN A 217 21.10 -0.66 16.16
C ASN A 217 19.69 -0.20 15.73
N LYS A 218 18.83 0.12 16.65
CA LYS A 218 17.50 0.81 16.54
C LYS A 218 16.70 0.77 15.19
N VAL A 219 17.29 0.35 14.09
CA VAL A 219 16.73 0.34 12.72
C VAL A 219 17.01 -0.97 11.97
N ASP A 220 17.68 -1.94 12.58
CA ASP A 220 17.99 -3.21 11.93
C ASP A 220 17.04 -4.31 12.38
N TRP A 221 16.00 -4.51 11.61
CA TRP A 221 15.00 -5.53 11.84
C TRP A 221 15.38 -6.85 11.15
N GLU A 222 15.46 -7.92 11.91
CA GLU A 222 15.53 -9.29 11.38
C GLU A 222 14.12 -9.89 11.39
N ILE A 223 13.55 -10.07 10.22
CA ILE A 223 12.21 -10.59 10.04
C ILE A 223 12.27 -12.09 9.77
N SER A 224 11.44 -12.86 10.47
CA SER A 224 11.32 -14.29 10.25
C SER A 224 11.13 -14.63 8.77
N PRO A 225 11.88 -15.59 8.21
CA PRO A 225 11.72 -16.04 6.82
C PRO A 225 10.31 -16.54 6.49
N MET A 226 9.51 -16.90 7.51
CA MET A 226 8.14 -17.39 7.33
C MET A 226 7.07 -16.36 7.71
N ALA A 227 7.48 -15.09 7.97
CA ALA A 227 6.56 -14.04 8.34
C ALA A 227 5.54 -13.76 7.24
N ASP A 228 4.26 -13.79 7.61
CA ASP A 228 3.12 -13.47 6.74
C ASP A 228 2.10 -12.65 7.53
N PHE A 229 1.99 -11.39 7.18
CA PHE A 229 1.10 -10.45 7.86
C PHE A 229 -0.38 -10.80 7.64
N ASN A 230 -0.75 -11.27 6.46
CA ASN A 230 -2.13 -11.68 6.18
C ASN A 230 -2.56 -12.86 7.05
N THR A 231 -1.71 -13.88 7.16
CA THR A 231 -1.96 -15.03 8.03
C THR A 231 -2.00 -14.64 9.49
N PHE A 232 -1.11 -13.74 9.94
CA PHE A 232 -1.15 -13.19 11.30
C PHE A 232 -2.49 -12.51 11.60
N VAL A 233 -2.94 -11.59 10.73
CA VAL A 233 -4.21 -10.87 10.90
C VAL A 233 -5.38 -11.85 10.94
N LYS A 234 -5.44 -12.80 10.00
CA LYS A 234 -6.49 -13.81 9.91
C LYS A 234 -6.57 -14.67 11.19
N ASN A 235 -5.44 -15.08 11.73
CA ASN A 235 -5.39 -15.91 12.94
C ASN A 235 -5.69 -15.12 14.21
N LYS A 236 -5.02 -13.97 14.38
CA LYS A 236 -5.11 -13.15 15.60
C LYS A 236 -6.49 -12.53 15.77
N TYR A 237 -7.12 -12.11 14.68
CA TYR A 237 -8.40 -11.40 14.68
C TYR A 237 -9.54 -12.20 14.06
N ARG A 238 -9.43 -13.53 14.01
CA ARG A 238 -10.41 -14.45 13.40
C ARG A 238 -11.85 -14.20 13.85
N ARG A 239 -12.06 -13.87 15.13
CA ARG A 239 -13.39 -13.58 15.69
C ARG A 239 -13.97 -12.23 15.26
N SER A 240 -13.12 -11.32 14.84
CA SER A 240 -13.51 -9.98 14.37
C SER A 240 -13.88 -9.99 12.89
N MET A 241 -13.58 -11.06 12.16
CA MET A 241 -14.03 -11.23 10.80
C MET A 241 -15.56 -11.26 10.79
N GLU A 242 -16.18 -10.30 10.12
CA GLU A 242 -17.64 -10.27 10.01
C GLU A 242 -18.13 -11.51 9.25
N LYS A 243 -18.65 -12.47 9.97
CA LYS A 243 -19.34 -13.62 9.40
C LYS A 243 -20.55 -13.13 8.61
N GLY A 244 -20.39 -12.93 7.31
CA GLY A 244 -21.50 -12.72 6.38
C GLY A 244 -22.39 -11.50 6.64
N LYS A 245 -22.12 -10.68 7.66
CA LYS A 245 -22.79 -9.39 7.83
C LYS A 245 -22.23 -8.43 6.81
N HIS A 246 -22.84 -8.48 5.66
CA HIS A 246 -22.82 -7.46 4.63
C HIS A 246 -21.50 -6.67 4.56
N LEU A 247 -20.66 -7.01 3.57
CA LEU A 247 -19.88 -5.96 2.96
C LEU A 247 -20.80 -4.75 2.93
N PRO A 248 -20.44 -3.59 3.48
CA PRO A 248 -21.27 -2.43 3.35
C PRO A 248 -21.34 -2.16 1.86
N TYR A 249 -22.33 -2.76 1.22
CA TYR A 249 -22.77 -2.30 -0.07
C TYR A 249 -23.24 -0.87 0.21
N ASP A 250 -22.32 0.08 -0.01
CA ASP A 250 -22.83 1.38 -0.37
C ASP A 250 -23.87 1.09 -1.45
N LYS A 251 -25.12 1.50 -1.21
CA LYS A 251 -26.23 1.32 -2.17
C LYS A 251 -25.83 1.82 -3.57
N ASN A 252 -24.81 2.66 -3.62
CA ASN A 252 -24.21 3.23 -4.81
C ASN A 252 -22.94 2.53 -5.29
N PHE A 253 -22.47 1.42 -4.65
CA PHE A 253 -21.19 0.77 -4.98
C PHE A 253 -21.10 0.41 -6.47
N LEU A 254 -22.08 -0.34 -6.99
CA LEU A 254 -22.11 -0.71 -8.42
C LEU A 254 -22.22 0.49 -9.34
N SER A 255 -22.99 1.50 -8.93
CA SER A 255 -23.15 2.74 -9.66
C SER A 255 -21.87 3.58 -9.66
N ASN A 256 -21.15 3.59 -8.53
CA ASN A 256 -19.86 4.28 -8.43
C ASN A 256 -18.78 3.58 -9.25
N ILE A 257 -18.78 2.24 -9.30
CA ILE A 257 -17.94 1.46 -10.22
C ILE A 257 -18.29 1.84 -11.67
N GLY A 258 -19.57 1.85 -12.03
CA GLY A 258 -20.02 2.21 -13.37
C GLY A 258 -19.55 3.60 -13.80
N ILE A 259 -19.53 4.58 -12.88
CA ILE A 259 -19.00 5.92 -13.12
C ILE A 259 -17.47 5.86 -13.32
N CYS A 260 -16.75 5.18 -12.43
CA CYS A 260 -15.29 5.07 -12.50
C CYS A 260 -14.81 4.42 -13.79
N VAL A 261 -15.54 3.42 -14.30
CA VAL A 261 -15.20 2.74 -15.57
C VAL A 261 -15.85 3.38 -16.80
N GLY A 262 -16.52 4.54 -16.63
CA GLY A 262 -17.13 5.28 -17.73
C GLY A 262 -18.39 4.63 -18.33
N LEU A 263 -18.99 3.65 -17.65
CA LEU A 263 -20.23 2.99 -18.09
C LEU A 263 -21.48 3.80 -17.76
N VAL A 264 -21.38 4.74 -16.80
CA VAL A 264 -22.49 5.59 -16.36
C VAL A 264 -22.01 7.04 -16.27
N ASP A 265 -22.77 7.98 -16.84
CA ASP A 265 -22.48 9.41 -16.73
C ASP A 265 -22.78 9.91 -15.30
N GLY A 266 -21.74 10.33 -14.59
CA GLY A 266 -21.85 10.84 -13.21
C GLY A 266 -22.67 12.14 -13.08
N ARG A 267 -22.96 12.85 -14.19
CA ARG A 267 -23.66 14.15 -14.18
C ARG A 267 -25.18 14.06 -13.97
N LYS A 268 -25.78 12.88 -14.10
CA LYS A 268 -27.25 12.70 -13.97
C LYS A 268 -27.77 12.52 -12.53
N ARG A 269 -26.97 12.76 -11.49
CA ARG A 269 -27.37 12.56 -10.09
C ARG A 269 -27.66 13.84 -9.29
N GLN A 270 -27.86 14.96 -9.95
CA GLN A 270 -28.30 16.20 -9.29
C GLN A 270 -29.77 16.51 -9.60
N ALA A 271 -30.64 15.54 -9.56
CA ALA A 271 -32.10 15.76 -9.59
C ALA A 271 -32.76 15.04 -8.41
#